data_0846b607b317c4eb865c1ba645534b02
#
_entry.id   0846b607b317c4eb865c1ba645534b02
#
_cell.length_a   1.000
_cell.length_b   1.000
_cell.length_c   1.000
_cell.angle_alpha   90.00
_cell.angle_beta   90.00
_cell.angle_gamma   90.00
#
_symmetry.space_group_name_H-M   'P 1'
#
loop_
_entity.id
_entity.type
_entity.pdbx_description
1 polymer ?
#
loop_
_entity_poly.entity_id
_entity_poly.type
_entity_poly.pdbx_seq_one_letter_code
_entity_poly.pdbx_strand_id
1 'polypeptide(L)'
;MSTDDEFWKYNNDMIVRCLAGVSRNDRPLFLKAAYNGPAATEEISSYDPANLVFGILGGSAGTTRDCLELLKQAEKYGARVALFGRKIYQSECSISMITAMRRVLEEDISSIEGVKAFHDDLSKLGIKPKRVLKDDLELTEEILQVNL
;
A
#
# COMPACT_ATOMS: atom_id res chain seq x y z
N MET A 1 15.28 -1.96 18.16
CA MET A 1 14.87 -1.00 17.12
C MET A 1 16.11 -0.64 16.33
N SER A 2 16.15 -0.90 15.04
CA SER A 2 17.29 -0.49 14.21
C SER A 2 17.22 1.03 13.97
N THR A 3 18.37 1.65 13.72
CA THR A 3 18.46 3.07 13.33
C THR A 3 17.64 3.38 12.07
N ASP A 4 17.38 2.37 11.23
CA ASP A 4 16.58 2.49 10.02
C ASP A 4 15.09 2.71 10.32
N ASP A 5 14.53 2.09 11.39
CA ASP A 5 13.13 2.26 11.76
C ASP A 5 12.83 3.67 12.29
N GLU A 6 13.76 4.28 12.98
CA GLU A 6 13.63 5.68 13.42
C GLU A 6 13.69 6.64 12.22
N PHE A 7 14.58 6.39 11.27
CA PHE A 7 14.68 7.19 10.05
C PHE A 7 13.36 7.19 9.27
N TRP A 8 12.73 6.03 9.07
CA TRP A 8 11.47 5.93 8.34
C TRP A 8 10.29 6.58 9.06
N LYS A 9 10.25 6.54 10.39
CA LYS A 9 9.22 7.22 11.18
C LYS A 9 9.23 8.74 10.97
N TYR A 10 10.40 9.35 10.86
CA TYR A 10 10.55 10.79 10.66
C TYR A 10 10.47 11.23 9.19
N ASN A 11 10.49 10.29 8.25
CA ASN A 11 10.53 10.64 6.84
C ASN A 11 9.32 11.48 6.40
N ASN A 12 8.13 11.12 6.84
CA ASN A 12 6.90 11.83 6.48
C ASN A 12 6.82 13.21 7.13
N ASP A 13 7.21 13.35 8.40
CA ASP A 13 7.33 14.64 9.07
C ASP A 13 8.34 15.55 8.35
N MET A 14 9.48 15.03 7.94
CA MET A 14 10.48 15.80 7.19
C MET A 14 9.94 16.26 5.82
N ILE A 15 9.18 15.43 5.14
CA ILE A 15 8.53 15.81 3.87
C ILE A 15 7.56 16.98 4.10
N VAL A 16 6.70 16.90 5.10
CA VAL A 16 5.74 17.96 5.45
C VAL A 16 6.47 19.26 5.81
N ARG A 17 7.54 19.19 6.60
CA ARG A 17 8.38 20.35 6.96
C ARG A 17 9.01 21.00 5.73
N CYS A 18 9.53 20.21 4.78
CA CYS A 18 10.07 20.74 3.53
C CYS A 18 8.96 21.42 2.69
N LEU A 19 7.80 20.79 2.58
CA LEU A 19 6.67 21.36 1.83
C LEU A 19 6.13 22.64 2.48
N ALA A 20 6.16 22.75 3.79
CA ALA A 20 5.73 23.95 4.53
C ALA A 20 6.55 25.20 4.17
N GLY A 21 7.82 25.03 3.80
CA GLY A 21 8.69 26.13 3.35
C GLY A 21 8.54 26.52 1.89
N VAL A 22 7.73 25.80 1.11
CA VAL A 22 7.56 26.02 -0.34
C VAL A 22 6.29 26.82 -0.61
N SER A 23 6.40 27.81 -1.51
CA SER A 23 5.23 28.59 -1.90
C SER A 23 4.17 27.71 -2.57
N ARG A 24 2.88 28.11 -2.49
CA ARG A 24 1.79 27.32 -3.06
C ARG A 24 1.97 27.00 -4.55
N ASN A 25 2.55 27.93 -5.31
CA ASN A 25 2.73 27.79 -6.75
C ASN A 25 3.90 26.83 -7.11
N ASP A 26 4.81 26.58 -6.18
CA ASP A 26 6.01 25.76 -6.39
C ASP A 26 5.87 24.37 -5.75
N ARG A 27 4.76 24.08 -5.06
CA ARG A 27 4.50 22.76 -4.46
C ARG A 27 4.26 21.70 -5.52
N PRO A 28 4.71 20.45 -5.30
CA PRO A 28 4.37 19.36 -6.18
C PRO A 28 2.87 19.07 -6.13
N LEU A 29 2.29 18.72 -7.27
CA LEU A 29 0.89 18.24 -7.35
C LEU A 29 0.75 16.78 -6.88
N PHE A 30 1.85 16.02 -6.95
CA PHE A 30 1.90 14.61 -6.64
C PHE A 30 3.13 14.28 -5.79
N LEU A 31 2.92 13.53 -4.73
CA LEU A 31 3.96 13.05 -3.83
C LEU A 31 3.90 11.52 -3.74
N LYS A 32 5.06 10.88 -3.86
CA LYS A 32 5.20 9.44 -3.73
C LYS A 32 6.11 9.13 -2.54
N ALA A 33 5.57 8.43 -1.53
CA ALA A 33 6.35 8.00 -0.37
C ALA A 33 5.99 6.58 0.09
N ALA A 34 6.80 6.01 0.98
CA ALA A 34 6.50 4.74 1.61
C ALA A 34 5.35 4.88 2.62
N TYR A 35 4.65 3.79 2.87
CA TYR A 35 3.72 3.69 3.99
C TYR A 35 4.52 3.49 5.27
N ASN A 36 4.52 4.48 6.14
CA ASN A 36 5.24 4.48 7.43
C ASN A 36 4.25 4.41 8.62
N GLY A 37 3.14 3.72 8.43
CA GLY A 37 2.09 3.59 9.42
C GLY A 37 0.99 4.66 9.30
N PRO A 38 -0.09 4.51 10.10
CA PRO A 38 -1.28 5.35 10.03
C PRO A 38 -1.01 6.83 10.22
N ALA A 39 -0.43 7.19 11.36
CA ALA A 39 -0.20 8.59 11.73
C ALA A 39 0.68 9.32 10.71
N ALA A 40 1.76 8.68 10.25
CA ALA A 40 2.66 9.26 9.26
C ALA A 40 1.99 9.43 7.88
N THR A 41 1.10 8.51 7.50
CA THR A 41 0.35 8.59 6.25
C THR A 41 -0.71 9.68 6.31
N GLU A 42 -1.44 9.76 7.42
CA GLU A 42 -2.45 10.78 7.67
C GLU A 42 -1.84 12.19 7.73
N GLU A 43 -0.67 12.35 8.32
CA GLU A 43 0.06 13.60 8.37
C GLU A 43 0.33 14.17 6.97
N ILE A 44 0.87 13.36 6.05
CA ILE A 44 1.12 13.80 4.67
C ILE A 44 -0.19 14.06 3.93
N SER A 45 -1.14 13.15 4.03
CA SER A 45 -2.39 13.23 3.26
C SER A 45 -3.27 14.41 3.69
N SER A 46 -3.19 14.80 4.96
CA SER A 46 -3.94 15.93 5.51
C SER A 46 -3.26 17.29 5.33
N TYR A 47 -1.98 17.32 4.94
CA TYR A 47 -1.21 18.56 4.82
C TYR A 47 -1.79 19.55 3.79
N ASP A 48 -2.11 19.08 2.59
CA ASP A 48 -2.77 19.89 1.54
C ASP A 48 -3.70 19.00 0.69
N PRO A 49 -4.80 18.51 1.27
CA PRO A 49 -5.65 17.50 0.65
C PRO A 49 -6.35 17.99 -0.63
N ALA A 50 -6.43 19.30 -0.84
CA ALA A 50 -7.05 19.88 -2.01
C ALA A 50 -6.13 19.96 -3.23
N ASN A 51 -4.80 20.03 -3.02
CA ASN A 51 -3.85 20.27 -4.10
C ASN A 51 -2.76 19.20 -4.20
N LEU A 52 -2.49 18.45 -3.12
CA LEU A 52 -1.46 17.41 -3.10
C LEU A 52 -2.10 16.03 -3.20
N VAL A 53 -1.79 15.31 -4.26
CA VAL A 53 -2.16 13.89 -4.39
C VAL A 53 -1.06 13.04 -3.79
N PHE A 54 -1.35 12.36 -2.68
CA PHE A 54 -0.42 11.44 -2.05
C PHE A 54 -0.59 10.03 -2.60
N GLY A 55 0.52 9.44 -3.06
CA GLY A 55 0.60 8.07 -3.53
C GLY A 55 1.62 7.24 -2.77
N ILE A 56 1.29 5.98 -2.50
CA ILE A 56 2.17 5.06 -1.79
C ILE A 56 3.00 4.19 -2.72
N LEU A 57 4.20 3.85 -2.23
CA LEU A 57 5.07 2.84 -2.81
C LEU A 57 4.56 1.43 -2.49
N GLY A 58 4.63 0.52 -3.47
CA GLY A 58 4.28 -0.89 -3.27
C GLY A 58 5.30 -1.72 -2.47
N GLY A 59 6.50 -1.20 -2.23
CA GLY A 59 7.54 -1.91 -1.49
C GLY A 59 8.08 -3.16 -2.18
N SER A 60 8.64 -4.09 -1.39
CA SER A 60 9.12 -5.40 -1.81
C SER A 60 7.97 -6.38 -2.10
N ALA A 61 8.30 -7.50 -2.72
CA ALA A 61 7.33 -8.59 -2.91
C ALA A 61 7.17 -9.38 -1.60
N GLY A 62 6.18 -9.04 -0.80
CA GLY A 62 5.71 -9.84 0.33
C GLY A 62 4.67 -10.88 -0.08
N THR A 63 3.79 -11.26 0.82
CA THR A 63 2.61 -12.08 0.52
C THR A 63 1.58 -11.28 -0.27
N THR A 64 0.60 -11.96 -0.85
CA THR A 64 -0.55 -11.28 -1.47
C THR A 64 -1.32 -10.49 -0.40
N ARG A 65 -1.40 -11.01 0.83
CA ARG A 65 -2.03 -10.30 1.95
C ARG A 65 -1.29 -9.01 2.30
N ASP A 66 0.04 -9.00 2.37
CA ASP A 66 0.81 -7.77 2.60
C ASP A 66 0.47 -6.69 1.55
N CYS A 67 0.35 -7.11 0.28
CA CYS A 67 0.01 -6.21 -0.81
C CYS A 67 -1.39 -5.59 -0.65
N LEU A 68 -2.39 -6.41 -0.37
CA LEU A 68 -3.79 -5.98 -0.26
C LEU A 68 -4.05 -5.21 1.04
N GLU A 69 -3.40 -5.61 2.14
CA GLU A 69 -3.49 -4.89 3.41
C GLU A 69 -2.84 -3.52 3.34
N LEU A 70 -1.65 -3.42 2.74
CA LEU A 70 -0.98 -2.14 2.50
C LEU A 70 -1.88 -1.19 1.71
N LEU A 71 -2.52 -1.70 0.66
CA LEU A 71 -3.43 -0.92 -0.18
C LEU A 71 -4.62 -0.38 0.63
N LYS A 72 -5.27 -1.26 1.41
CA LYS A 72 -6.44 -0.91 2.24
C LYS A 72 -6.10 0.09 3.33
N GLN A 73 -5.00 -0.14 4.06
CA GLN A 73 -4.58 0.78 5.11
C GLN A 73 -4.16 2.15 4.54
N ALA A 74 -3.42 2.16 3.45
CA ALA A 74 -2.98 3.42 2.85
C ALA A 74 -4.17 4.27 2.36
N GLU A 75 -5.17 3.66 1.74
CA GLU A 75 -6.40 4.35 1.35
C GLU A 75 -7.16 4.89 2.56
N LYS A 76 -7.32 4.07 3.59
CA LYS A 76 -7.98 4.46 4.86
C LYS A 76 -7.37 5.72 5.47
N TYR A 77 -6.05 5.88 5.37
CA TYR A 77 -5.32 7.04 5.93
C TYR A 77 -5.00 8.12 4.88
N GLY A 78 -5.71 8.13 3.76
CA GLY A 78 -5.79 9.25 2.83
C GLY A 78 -4.87 9.18 1.62
N ALA A 79 -4.17 8.07 1.38
CA ALA A 79 -3.48 7.87 0.10
C ALA A 79 -4.51 7.71 -1.03
N ARG A 80 -4.26 8.39 -2.15
CA ARG A 80 -5.16 8.42 -3.31
C ARG A 80 -4.67 7.57 -4.48
N VAL A 81 -3.40 7.20 -4.48
CA VAL A 81 -2.77 6.45 -5.58
C VAL A 81 -1.87 5.37 -5.02
N ALA A 82 -1.97 4.16 -5.55
CA ALA A 82 -1.07 3.04 -5.29
C ALA A 82 -0.13 2.83 -6.48
N LEU A 83 1.18 3.02 -6.25
CA LEU A 83 2.21 2.89 -7.28
C LEU A 83 2.92 1.55 -7.14
N PHE A 84 2.20 0.49 -7.45
CA PHE A 84 2.63 -0.89 -7.30
C PHE A 84 3.13 -1.43 -8.66
N GLY A 85 4.44 -1.51 -8.83
CA GLY A 85 5.04 -2.17 -9.98
C GLY A 85 5.29 -3.65 -9.71
N ARG A 86 6.29 -3.95 -8.87
CA ARG A 86 6.75 -5.32 -8.60
C ARG A 86 5.65 -6.25 -8.08
N LYS A 87 4.80 -5.78 -7.19
CA LYS A 87 3.68 -6.57 -6.64
C LYS A 87 2.70 -7.03 -7.73
N ILE A 88 2.56 -6.26 -8.81
CA ILE A 88 1.68 -6.60 -9.94
C ILE A 88 2.40 -7.49 -10.96
N TYR A 89 3.55 -7.03 -11.52
CA TYR A 89 4.16 -7.76 -12.64
C TYR A 89 4.86 -9.05 -12.20
N GLN A 90 5.21 -9.18 -10.91
CA GLN A 90 5.79 -10.41 -10.35
C GLN A 90 4.73 -11.36 -9.80
N SER A 91 3.44 -10.99 -9.78
CA SER A 91 2.37 -11.92 -9.44
C SER A 91 2.20 -12.99 -10.52
N GLU A 92 1.52 -14.09 -10.20
CA GLU A 92 1.24 -15.19 -11.13
C GLU A 92 0.35 -14.75 -12.31
N CYS A 93 -0.57 -13.82 -12.03
CA CYS A 93 -1.44 -13.19 -13.02
C CYS A 93 -1.67 -11.73 -12.64
N SER A 94 -1.09 -10.81 -13.41
CA SER A 94 -1.20 -9.36 -13.15
C SER A 94 -2.64 -8.86 -13.20
N ILE A 95 -3.47 -9.43 -14.07
CA ILE A 95 -4.89 -9.05 -14.20
C ILE A 95 -5.66 -9.48 -12.94
N SER A 96 -5.49 -10.72 -12.49
CA SER A 96 -6.15 -11.22 -11.27
C SER A 96 -5.68 -10.43 -10.03
N MET A 97 -4.39 -10.04 -9.97
CA MET A 97 -3.87 -9.21 -8.88
C MET A 97 -4.52 -7.82 -8.88
N ILE A 98 -4.60 -7.15 -10.03
CA ILE A 98 -5.27 -5.84 -10.15
C ILE A 98 -6.76 -5.97 -9.81
N THR A 99 -7.41 -7.05 -10.23
CA THR A 99 -8.82 -7.30 -9.90
C THR A 99 -9.01 -7.46 -8.40
N ALA A 100 -8.15 -8.22 -7.72
CA ALA A 100 -8.19 -8.36 -6.25
C ALA A 100 -7.96 -7.01 -5.54
N MET A 101 -6.99 -6.20 -6.01
CA MET A 101 -6.74 -4.85 -5.51
C MET A 101 -7.98 -3.94 -5.64
N ARG A 102 -8.64 -3.95 -6.80
CA ARG A 102 -9.85 -3.16 -7.04
C ARG A 102 -11.00 -3.59 -6.14
N ARG A 103 -11.18 -4.89 -5.95
CA ARG A 103 -12.24 -5.39 -5.06
C ARG A 103 -12.04 -4.97 -3.62
N VAL A 104 -10.80 -4.97 -3.13
CA VAL A 104 -10.48 -4.49 -1.78
C VAL A 104 -10.84 -3.01 -1.61
N LEU A 105 -10.62 -2.17 -2.63
CA LEU A 105 -10.92 -0.73 -2.56
C LEU A 105 -12.38 -0.40 -2.91
N GLU A 106 -12.94 -1.00 -3.96
CA GLU A 106 -14.23 -0.61 -4.52
C GLU A 106 -15.40 -1.35 -3.84
N GLU A 107 -15.19 -2.60 -3.41
CA GLU A 107 -16.19 -3.44 -2.73
C GLU A 107 -15.98 -3.50 -1.21
N ASP A 108 -14.94 -2.82 -0.69
CA ASP A 108 -14.54 -2.79 0.73
C ASP A 108 -14.37 -4.18 1.37
N ILE A 109 -14.00 -5.18 0.59
CA ILE A 109 -13.70 -6.51 1.14
C ILE A 109 -12.41 -6.48 1.95
N SER A 110 -12.25 -7.42 2.87
CA SER A 110 -11.01 -7.55 3.65
C SER A 110 -9.84 -8.03 2.77
N SER A 111 -8.61 -7.74 3.21
CA SER A 111 -7.41 -8.28 2.55
C SER A 111 -7.41 -9.82 2.50
N ILE A 112 -7.97 -10.47 3.52
CA ILE A 112 -8.13 -11.94 3.59
C ILE A 112 -9.05 -12.43 2.47
N GLU A 113 -10.20 -11.80 2.28
CA GLU A 113 -11.14 -12.13 1.20
C GLU A 113 -10.53 -11.86 -0.17
N GLY A 114 -9.77 -10.77 -0.30
CA GLY A 114 -9.02 -10.44 -1.50
C GLY A 114 -8.00 -11.51 -1.88
N VAL A 115 -7.24 -12.06 -0.92
CA VAL A 115 -6.31 -13.18 -1.16
C VAL A 115 -7.05 -14.42 -1.62
N LYS A 116 -8.15 -14.78 -0.96
CA LYS A 116 -8.98 -15.95 -1.37
C LYS A 116 -9.50 -15.78 -2.80
N ALA A 117 -10.02 -14.59 -3.13
CA ALA A 117 -10.51 -14.30 -4.47
C ALA A 117 -9.39 -14.39 -5.52
N PHE A 118 -8.18 -13.91 -5.21
CA PHE A 118 -7.02 -14.05 -6.09
C PHE A 118 -6.67 -15.52 -6.34
N HIS A 119 -6.61 -16.35 -5.30
CA HIS A 119 -6.35 -17.79 -5.43
C HIS A 119 -7.45 -18.53 -6.21
N ASP A 120 -8.72 -18.17 -6.01
CA ASP A 120 -9.85 -18.71 -6.77
C ASP A 120 -9.74 -18.37 -8.25
N ASP A 121 -9.34 -17.16 -8.60
CA ASP A 121 -9.15 -16.74 -9.99
C ASP A 121 -7.95 -17.45 -10.63
N LEU A 122 -6.84 -17.62 -9.92
CA LEU A 122 -5.72 -18.45 -10.41
C LEU A 122 -6.16 -19.89 -10.68
N SER A 123 -6.97 -20.47 -9.80
CA SER A 123 -7.49 -21.83 -9.96
C SER A 123 -8.37 -21.95 -11.21
N LYS A 124 -9.28 -20.99 -11.45
CA LYS A 124 -10.12 -20.94 -12.66
C LYS A 124 -9.30 -20.84 -13.94
N LEU A 125 -8.17 -20.14 -13.88
CA LEU A 125 -7.25 -19.97 -15.01
C LEU A 125 -6.29 -21.15 -15.18
N GLY A 126 -6.29 -22.13 -14.26
CA GLY A 126 -5.35 -23.24 -14.26
C GLY A 126 -3.92 -22.83 -13.93
N ILE A 127 -3.72 -21.69 -13.26
CA ILE A 127 -2.42 -21.17 -12.89
C ILE A 127 -2.10 -21.63 -11.46
N LYS A 128 -0.91 -22.24 -11.28
CA LYS A 128 -0.46 -22.69 -9.96
C LYS A 128 0.04 -21.49 -9.14
N PRO A 129 -0.50 -21.25 -7.93
CA PRO A 129 0.02 -20.22 -7.04
C PRO A 129 1.48 -20.49 -6.64
N LYS A 130 2.27 -19.45 -6.47
CA LYS A 130 3.65 -19.50 -5.96
C LYS A 130 3.68 -19.88 -4.48
N ARG A 131 2.67 -19.47 -3.72
CA ARG A 131 2.48 -19.80 -2.30
C ARG A 131 1.19 -20.58 -2.12
N VAL A 132 1.16 -21.48 -1.15
CA VAL A 132 -0.10 -22.08 -0.72
C VAL A 132 -0.96 -21.03 -0.02
N LEU A 133 -2.27 -21.16 -0.09
CA LEU A 133 -3.22 -20.17 0.44
C LEU A 133 -2.91 -19.79 1.89
N LYS A 134 -2.56 -20.78 2.74
CA LYS A 134 -2.24 -20.53 4.15
C LYS A 134 -1.08 -19.54 4.32
N ASP A 135 0.01 -19.75 3.58
CA ASP A 135 1.21 -18.92 3.68
C ASP A 135 0.99 -17.54 3.05
N ASP A 136 0.16 -17.46 2.01
CA ASP A 136 -0.17 -16.20 1.33
C ASP A 136 -1.18 -15.35 2.11
N LEU A 137 -1.85 -15.95 3.10
CA LEU A 137 -2.70 -15.28 4.09
C LEU A 137 -1.90 -14.71 5.28
N GLU A 138 -0.61 -15.00 5.39
CA GLU A 138 0.21 -14.44 6.46
C GLU A 138 0.52 -12.96 6.18
N LEU A 139 0.46 -12.14 7.23
CA LEU A 139 0.87 -10.74 7.20
C LEU A 139 2.30 -10.67 7.73
N THR A 140 3.25 -10.44 6.84
CA THR A 140 4.69 -10.52 7.15
C THR A 140 5.33 -9.14 7.39
N GLU A 141 4.73 -8.07 6.89
CA GLU A 141 5.21 -6.70 7.09
C GLU A 141 4.74 -6.17 8.46
N GLU A 142 5.67 -5.98 9.41
CA GLU A 142 5.37 -5.53 10.79
C GLU A 142 4.57 -4.23 10.83
N ILE A 143 4.87 -3.28 9.95
CA ILE A 143 4.18 -1.98 9.90
C ILE A 143 2.68 -2.12 9.62
N LEU A 144 2.26 -3.21 8.98
CA LEU A 144 0.85 -3.48 8.67
C LEU A 144 0.12 -4.17 9.83
N GLN A 145 0.85 -4.73 10.80
CA GLN A 145 0.27 -5.44 11.95
C GLN A 145 -0.19 -4.49 13.06
N VAL A 146 0.23 -3.24 13.02
CA VAL A 146 -0.02 -2.25 14.09
C VAL A 146 -1.50 -1.88 14.27
N ASN A 147 -2.37 -2.20 13.31
CA ASN A 147 -3.78 -1.79 13.29
C ASN A 147 -4.77 -2.94 13.10
N LEU A 148 -4.37 -4.14 13.41
CA LEU A 148 -5.25 -5.31 13.39
C LEU A 148 -5.98 -5.52 14.70
#